data_d7388674349a0a1f06f49e611548c1a6
#
_entry.id   d7388674349a0a1f06f49e611548c1a6
#
_cell.length_a   1.000
_cell.length_b   1.000
_cell.length_c   1.000
_cell.angle_alpha   90.00
_cell.angle_beta   90.00
_cell.angle_gamma   90.00
#
_symmetry.space_group_name_H-M   'P 1'
#
loop_
_entity.id
_entity.type
_entity.pdbx_description
1 polymer ?
#
loop_
_entity_poly.entity_id
_entity_poly.type
_entity_poly.pdbx_seq_one_letter_code
_entity_poly.pdbx_strand_id
1 'polypeptide(L)'
;MADCMKNASEALHQLLVEGLGRLVAEGKIPAEPIPAFRVEVPADKSHGDFAANVAMVSAKTFRMAPRKIAELLLDAVSLDGTIFDRAEIAGPGFMNFFLQQKWFADVTETVLTEKENYGRTQTGAGKRALVEFVSANPTGPMHVGNARGGALGDSLAEILDWTGWDVQREFYVNDAGNQIEKFATSLEVRYLQHFDPSVEMPEDAYHGADITEHAENFIAENGDKYVSTDAKTRRDALVAFALPKNIAGLERDLKKYRIVYDNWFRESTLHQNGQVKWVVEELTKRGYTYEQEGAVWFKATDFGADKDFVLVRANGIPTYVVPDIAYHYNKLMVRNYDKAIDILGADHHGYVPRLKAALTALGADASRLDVVLMQMVMLMRDGEVVKLSKRSGKAITLVTLLDEIPLDAARFFFNTREANSHFEFDLDLAVEQSSQNPVYYVQYAHARICSLLRAMAEEGLTLEQCDHANLALLTQPQELELIRHLAAFPSELDAAAK
;
A
#
# COMPACT_ATOMS: atom_id res chain seq x y z
N MET A 1 9.23 7.15 -20.34
CA MET A 1 7.87 6.58 -20.45
C MET A 1 6.90 7.74 -20.49
N ALA A 2 5.96 7.75 -21.41
CA ALA A 2 5.13 8.91 -21.68
C ALA A 2 3.82 8.80 -20.91
N ASP A 3 3.61 9.68 -19.92
CA ASP A 3 2.28 9.93 -19.39
C ASP A 3 1.54 10.86 -20.38
N CYS A 4 0.83 10.24 -21.32
CA CYS A 4 0.17 10.95 -22.41
C CYS A 4 -0.86 11.98 -21.92
N MET A 5 -1.60 11.68 -20.84
CA MET A 5 -2.59 12.62 -20.29
C MET A 5 -1.92 13.79 -19.59
N LYS A 6 -0.89 13.54 -18.79
CA LYS A 6 -0.13 14.58 -18.11
C LYS A 6 0.56 15.49 -19.12
N ASN A 7 1.23 14.93 -20.12
CA ASN A 7 1.90 15.68 -21.19
C ASN A 7 0.88 16.56 -21.97
N ALA A 8 -0.31 16.03 -22.27
CA ALA A 8 -1.36 16.79 -22.95
C ALA A 8 -1.88 17.94 -22.06
N SER A 9 -2.08 17.71 -20.77
CA SER A 9 -2.49 18.74 -19.81
C SER A 9 -1.43 19.83 -19.65
N GLU A 10 -0.16 19.46 -19.56
CA GLU A 10 0.96 20.42 -19.49
C GLU A 10 1.11 21.21 -20.77
N ALA A 11 0.98 20.58 -21.94
CA ALA A 11 1.00 21.25 -23.23
C ALA A 11 -0.13 22.29 -23.35
N LEU A 12 -1.34 21.94 -22.90
CA LEU A 12 -2.47 22.87 -22.86
C LEU A 12 -2.22 24.04 -21.90
N HIS A 13 -1.70 23.75 -20.71
CA HIS A 13 -1.37 24.79 -19.75
C HIS A 13 -0.36 25.79 -20.33
N GLN A 14 0.70 25.29 -20.95
CA GLN A 14 1.72 26.12 -21.59
C GLN A 14 1.15 26.95 -22.75
N LEU A 15 0.33 26.33 -23.58
CA LEU A 15 -0.34 26.99 -24.70
C LEU A 15 -1.21 28.19 -24.25
N LEU A 16 -1.93 28.01 -23.13
CA LEU A 16 -2.77 29.09 -22.56
C LEU A 16 -1.92 30.19 -21.92
N VAL A 17 -0.81 29.87 -21.25
CA VAL A 17 0.13 30.86 -20.71
C VAL A 17 0.75 31.70 -21.83
N GLU A 18 1.18 31.06 -22.92
CA GLU A 18 1.71 31.75 -24.09
C GLU A 18 0.67 32.66 -24.76
N GLY A 19 -0.59 32.19 -24.87
CA GLY A 19 -1.70 32.97 -25.36
C GLY A 19 -1.95 34.26 -24.53
N LEU A 20 -1.95 34.09 -23.19
CA LEU A 20 -2.04 35.24 -22.28
C LEU A 20 -0.85 36.19 -22.43
N GLY A 21 0.35 35.69 -22.58
CA GLY A 21 1.56 36.51 -22.84
C GLY A 21 1.45 37.32 -24.11
N ARG A 22 0.87 36.77 -25.19
CA ARG A 22 0.60 37.49 -26.44
C ARG A 22 -0.43 38.63 -26.23
N LEU A 23 -1.50 38.35 -25.48
CA LEU A 23 -2.51 39.36 -25.18
C LEU A 23 -1.96 40.54 -24.35
N VAL A 24 -1.03 40.25 -23.42
CA VAL A 24 -0.29 41.30 -22.67
C VAL A 24 0.56 42.14 -23.64
N ALA A 25 1.34 41.48 -24.51
CA ALA A 25 2.23 42.14 -25.47
C ALA A 25 1.45 43.01 -26.44
N GLU A 26 0.23 42.64 -26.81
CA GLU A 26 -0.68 43.39 -27.67
C GLU A 26 -1.47 44.47 -26.92
N GLY A 27 -1.32 44.56 -25.59
CA GLY A 27 -2.05 45.53 -24.76
C GLY A 27 -3.55 45.22 -24.61
N LYS A 28 -3.99 44.01 -24.94
CA LYS A 28 -5.40 43.60 -24.85
C LYS A 28 -5.83 43.25 -23.44
N ILE A 29 -4.88 42.86 -22.59
CA ILE A 29 -5.06 42.62 -21.16
C ILE A 29 -3.93 43.30 -20.38
N PRO A 30 -4.16 43.66 -19.09
CA PRO A 30 -3.12 44.27 -18.26
C PRO A 30 -1.90 43.35 -18.06
N ALA A 31 -0.71 43.95 -17.93
CA ALA A 31 0.53 43.26 -17.61
C ALA A 31 0.60 42.92 -16.10
N GLU A 32 -0.28 42.06 -15.66
CA GLU A 32 -0.37 41.55 -14.28
C GLU A 32 0.06 40.07 -14.22
N PRO A 33 0.50 39.57 -13.05
CA PRO A 33 0.82 38.16 -12.88
C PRO A 33 -0.37 37.26 -13.23
N ILE A 34 -0.13 36.21 -14.02
CA ILE A 34 -1.15 35.25 -14.40
C ILE A 34 -1.54 34.46 -13.13
N PRO A 35 -2.81 34.47 -12.71
CA PRO A 35 -3.26 33.65 -11.58
C PRO A 35 -3.09 32.17 -11.86
N ALA A 36 -2.83 31.38 -10.83
CA ALA A 36 -2.82 29.93 -10.96
C ALA A 36 -4.19 29.42 -11.43
N PHE A 37 -4.19 28.60 -12.46
CA PHE A 37 -5.40 28.01 -13.04
C PHE A 37 -5.22 26.50 -13.19
N ARG A 38 -6.32 25.80 -13.41
CA ARG A 38 -6.35 24.34 -13.56
C ARG A 38 -6.74 23.96 -14.99
N VAL A 39 -6.13 22.87 -15.43
CA VAL A 39 -6.56 22.08 -16.57
C VAL A 39 -7.08 20.76 -16.02
N GLU A 40 -8.32 20.44 -16.30
CA GLU A 40 -9.02 19.29 -15.74
C GLU A 40 -9.62 18.44 -16.86
N VAL A 41 -9.79 17.14 -16.63
CA VAL A 41 -10.56 16.25 -17.51
C VAL A 41 -12.03 16.35 -17.12
N PRO A 42 -12.93 16.85 -18.00
CA PRO A 42 -14.34 17.00 -17.68
C PRO A 42 -14.99 15.63 -17.41
N ALA A 43 -15.90 15.57 -16.42
CA ALA A 43 -16.71 14.39 -16.18
C ALA A 43 -17.67 14.10 -17.33
N ASP A 44 -18.26 15.16 -17.90
CA ASP A 44 -19.12 15.09 -19.08
C ASP A 44 -18.27 15.24 -20.35
N LYS A 45 -18.23 14.19 -21.15
CA LYS A 45 -17.44 14.11 -22.39
C LYS A 45 -17.89 15.09 -23.47
N SER A 46 -19.11 15.62 -23.40
CA SER A 46 -19.57 16.70 -24.31
C SER A 46 -18.77 18.00 -24.11
N HIS A 47 -18.12 18.15 -22.97
CA HIS A 47 -17.24 19.28 -22.65
C HIS A 47 -15.78 19.07 -23.10
N GLY A 48 -15.52 18.11 -23.98
CA GLY A 48 -14.20 17.85 -24.54
C GLY A 48 -13.33 16.92 -23.70
N ASP A 49 -12.04 16.88 -24.04
CA ASP A 49 -11.04 16.06 -23.37
C ASP A 49 -10.37 16.79 -22.21
N PHE A 50 -10.27 18.11 -22.30
CA PHE A 50 -9.76 19.01 -21.26
C PHE A 50 -10.62 20.25 -21.12
N ALA A 51 -10.74 20.74 -19.88
CA ALA A 51 -11.36 22.03 -19.56
C ALA A 51 -10.38 22.90 -18.76
N ALA A 52 -10.29 24.17 -19.11
CA ALA A 52 -9.47 25.14 -18.38
C ALA A 52 -10.31 26.26 -17.79
N ASN A 53 -10.05 26.62 -16.54
CA ASN A 53 -10.74 27.69 -15.82
C ASN A 53 -9.95 29.02 -15.86
N VAL A 54 -8.96 29.12 -16.72
CA VAL A 54 -8.01 30.26 -16.80
C VAL A 54 -8.71 31.61 -16.90
N ALA A 55 -9.72 31.74 -17.74
CA ALA A 55 -10.47 33.01 -17.91
C ALA A 55 -11.29 33.36 -16.65
N MET A 56 -11.82 32.35 -15.97
CA MET A 56 -12.60 32.54 -14.74
C MET A 56 -11.75 33.12 -13.61
N VAL A 57 -10.58 32.47 -13.33
CA VAL A 57 -9.68 32.90 -12.24
C VAL A 57 -9.00 34.25 -12.57
N SER A 58 -8.81 34.56 -13.83
CA SER A 58 -8.15 35.80 -14.31
C SER A 58 -9.06 37.01 -14.34
N ALA A 59 -10.37 36.86 -14.19
CA ALA A 59 -11.36 37.96 -14.34
C ALA A 59 -11.08 39.14 -13.42
N LYS A 60 -10.76 38.90 -12.16
CA LYS A 60 -10.45 39.97 -11.19
C LYS A 60 -9.12 40.64 -11.51
N THR A 61 -8.10 39.89 -11.86
CA THR A 61 -6.75 40.40 -12.17
C THR A 61 -6.77 41.27 -13.40
N PHE A 62 -7.44 40.84 -14.47
CA PHE A 62 -7.51 41.62 -15.72
C PHE A 62 -8.68 42.60 -15.77
N ARG A 63 -9.50 42.64 -14.69
CA ARG A 63 -10.68 43.53 -14.57
C ARG A 63 -11.62 43.41 -15.79
N MET A 64 -11.85 42.20 -16.24
CA MET A 64 -12.62 41.89 -17.44
C MET A 64 -13.54 40.70 -17.18
N ALA A 65 -14.69 40.67 -17.89
CA ALA A 65 -15.60 39.53 -17.78
C ALA A 65 -14.91 38.22 -18.23
N PRO A 66 -15.09 37.12 -17.52
CA PRO A 66 -14.41 35.85 -17.86
C PRO A 66 -14.64 35.41 -19.31
N ARG A 67 -15.88 35.50 -19.78
CA ARG A 67 -16.21 35.15 -21.17
C ARG A 67 -15.42 35.98 -22.18
N LYS A 68 -15.22 37.29 -21.89
CA LYS A 68 -14.44 38.18 -22.77
C LYS A 68 -12.95 37.80 -22.79
N ILE A 69 -12.41 37.39 -21.63
CA ILE A 69 -11.03 36.89 -21.55
C ILE A 69 -10.91 35.60 -22.35
N ALA A 70 -11.88 34.68 -22.23
CA ALA A 70 -11.88 33.41 -22.98
C ALA A 70 -11.94 33.65 -24.50
N GLU A 71 -12.76 34.62 -24.98
CA GLU A 71 -12.85 35.01 -26.39
C GLU A 71 -11.50 35.54 -26.89
N LEU A 72 -10.90 36.47 -26.17
CA LEU A 72 -9.60 37.05 -26.54
C LEU A 72 -8.50 35.95 -26.54
N LEU A 73 -8.53 35.05 -25.57
CA LEU A 73 -7.54 33.97 -25.45
C LEU A 73 -7.72 32.96 -26.57
N LEU A 74 -8.95 32.61 -26.92
CA LEU A 74 -9.24 31.72 -28.05
C LEU A 74 -8.70 32.27 -29.37
N ASP A 75 -8.86 33.61 -29.60
CA ASP A 75 -8.33 34.30 -30.78
C ASP A 75 -6.78 34.37 -30.76
N ALA A 76 -6.16 34.42 -29.58
CA ALA A 76 -4.71 34.54 -29.43
C ALA A 76 -3.98 33.19 -29.49
N VAL A 77 -4.69 32.08 -29.27
CA VAL A 77 -4.12 30.70 -29.24
C VAL A 77 -4.25 30.07 -30.62
N SER A 78 -3.11 29.67 -31.21
CA SER A 78 -3.15 28.83 -32.41
C SER A 78 -3.09 27.36 -32.02
N LEU A 79 -4.00 26.57 -32.53
CA LEU A 79 -4.01 25.10 -32.37
C LEU A 79 -3.20 24.38 -33.46
N ASP A 80 -2.75 25.12 -34.48
CA ASP A 80 -1.95 24.55 -35.58
C ASP A 80 -0.65 23.94 -35.05
N GLY A 81 -0.41 22.71 -35.44
CA GLY A 81 0.78 21.96 -34.99
C GLY A 81 0.73 21.46 -33.53
N THR A 82 -0.41 21.66 -32.84
CA THR A 82 -0.64 21.10 -31.51
C THR A 82 -1.37 19.75 -31.59
N ILE A 83 -1.59 19.15 -30.43
CA ILE A 83 -2.39 17.92 -30.30
C ILE A 83 -3.90 18.18 -30.20
N PHE A 84 -4.33 19.44 -30.24
CA PHE A 84 -5.73 19.83 -30.11
C PHE A 84 -6.35 20.14 -31.47
N ASP A 85 -7.55 19.62 -31.68
CA ASP A 85 -8.35 19.81 -32.90
C ASP A 85 -9.12 21.14 -32.87
N ARG A 86 -9.82 21.39 -31.75
CA ARG A 86 -10.63 22.59 -31.56
C ARG A 86 -10.75 22.95 -30.08
N ALA A 87 -11.17 24.19 -29.87
CA ALA A 87 -11.51 24.71 -28.54
C ALA A 87 -12.87 25.44 -28.59
N GLU A 88 -13.63 25.36 -27.50
CA GLU A 88 -14.95 25.94 -27.34
C GLU A 88 -15.08 26.66 -26.02
N ILE A 89 -15.83 27.74 -25.96
CA ILE A 89 -16.12 28.48 -24.73
C ILE A 89 -17.45 28.01 -24.16
N ALA A 90 -17.43 27.49 -22.93
CA ALA A 90 -18.62 27.02 -22.23
C ALA A 90 -19.01 27.94 -21.06
N GLY A 91 -20.32 28.13 -20.87
CA GLY A 91 -20.87 28.87 -19.76
C GLY A 91 -20.26 30.28 -19.59
N PRO A 92 -19.86 30.67 -18.37
CA PRO A 92 -19.35 32.01 -18.09
C PRO A 92 -17.91 32.28 -18.56
N GLY A 93 -17.20 31.29 -19.09
CA GLY A 93 -15.82 31.43 -19.55
C GLY A 93 -14.91 30.25 -19.31
N PHE A 94 -15.45 29.05 -19.14
CA PHE A 94 -14.67 27.81 -19.24
C PHE A 94 -14.23 27.62 -20.69
N MET A 95 -13.03 27.10 -20.87
CA MET A 95 -12.49 26.80 -22.21
C MET A 95 -12.31 25.27 -22.30
N ASN A 96 -13.03 24.67 -23.23
CA ASN A 96 -13.03 23.22 -23.48
C ASN A 96 -12.18 22.89 -24.70
N PHE A 97 -11.30 21.91 -24.60
CA PHE A 97 -10.40 21.52 -25.67
C PHE A 97 -10.61 20.07 -26.06
N PHE A 98 -10.54 19.79 -27.34
CA PHE A 98 -10.75 18.49 -27.94
C PHE A 98 -9.46 18.01 -28.59
N LEU A 99 -9.08 16.78 -28.33
CA LEU A 99 -7.86 16.19 -28.89
C LEU A 99 -8.03 15.79 -30.34
N GLN A 100 -6.95 15.88 -31.10
CA GLN A 100 -6.90 15.37 -32.49
C GLN A 100 -6.93 13.85 -32.51
N GLN A 101 -7.49 13.28 -33.59
CA GLN A 101 -7.51 11.84 -33.82
C GLN A 101 -6.10 11.22 -33.78
N LYS A 102 -5.10 11.96 -34.26
CA LYS A 102 -3.70 11.52 -34.19
C LYS A 102 -3.24 11.23 -32.78
N TRP A 103 -3.66 12.02 -31.77
CA TRP A 103 -3.27 11.78 -30.37
C TRP A 103 -3.73 10.40 -29.87
N PHE A 104 -4.94 9.97 -30.23
CA PHE A 104 -5.45 8.64 -29.86
C PHE A 104 -4.66 7.53 -30.53
N ALA A 105 -4.27 7.71 -31.80
CA ALA A 105 -3.38 6.77 -32.50
C ALA A 105 -2.01 6.69 -31.82
N ASP A 106 -1.41 7.85 -31.45
CA ASP A 106 -0.11 7.91 -30.78
C ASP A 106 -0.14 7.24 -29.39
N VAL A 107 -1.22 7.39 -28.61
CA VAL A 107 -1.42 6.66 -27.35
C VAL A 107 -1.45 5.15 -27.58
N THR A 108 -2.22 4.70 -28.58
CA THR A 108 -2.31 3.27 -28.90
C THR A 108 -0.96 2.70 -29.32
N GLU A 109 -0.20 3.44 -30.12
CA GLU A 109 1.17 3.05 -30.53
C GLU A 109 2.10 2.97 -29.32
N THR A 110 1.99 3.93 -28.38
CA THR A 110 2.77 3.92 -27.12
C THR A 110 2.46 2.67 -26.30
N VAL A 111 1.18 2.31 -26.12
CA VAL A 111 0.77 1.10 -25.40
C VAL A 111 1.36 -0.15 -26.06
N LEU A 112 1.27 -0.26 -27.39
CA LEU A 112 1.79 -1.39 -28.14
C LEU A 112 3.32 -1.49 -28.08
N THR A 113 4.02 -0.36 -27.99
CA THR A 113 5.49 -0.29 -27.89
C THR A 113 6.00 -0.63 -26.50
N GLU A 114 5.37 -0.07 -25.45
CA GLU A 114 5.78 -0.27 -24.06
C GLU A 114 5.33 -1.62 -23.49
N LYS A 115 4.30 -2.23 -24.07
CA LYS A 115 3.78 -3.58 -23.74
C LYS A 115 3.51 -3.70 -22.22
N GLU A 116 4.10 -4.72 -21.57
CA GLU A 116 3.98 -4.99 -20.14
C GLU A 116 4.59 -3.91 -19.23
N ASN A 117 5.36 -2.98 -19.78
CA ASN A 117 5.90 -1.84 -19.03
C ASN A 117 5.03 -0.58 -19.14
N TYR A 118 3.96 -0.62 -19.96
CA TYR A 118 3.07 0.51 -20.10
C TYR A 118 2.43 0.89 -18.76
N GLY A 119 2.48 2.15 -18.41
CA GLY A 119 1.99 2.68 -17.12
C GLY A 119 3.10 2.95 -16.11
N ARG A 120 4.32 2.43 -16.30
CA ARG A 120 5.45 2.78 -15.42
C ARG A 120 5.78 4.26 -15.52
N THR A 121 6.04 4.89 -14.36
CA THR A 121 6.49 6.27 -14.27
C THR A 121 7.82 6.37 -13.54
N GLN A 122 8.34 7.58 -13.36
CA GLN A 122 9.60 7.84 -12.67
C GLN A 122 9.45 8.88 -11.55
N THR A 123 8.25 9.06 -11.03
CA THR A 123 7.95 10.07 -10.00
C THR A 123 8.72 9.82 -8.69
N GLY A 124 9.01 8.55 -8.41
CA GLY A 124 9.81 8.11 -7.26
C GLY A 124 11.30 7.90 -7.55
N ALA A 125 11.78 8.20 -8.77
CA ALA A 125 13.15 7.89 -9.16
C ALA A 125 14.20 8.49 -8.19
N GLY A 126 15.14 7.64 -7.79
CA GLY A 126 16.19 7.99 -6.84
C GLY A 126 15.76 8.02 -5.38
N LYS A 127 14.54 7.64 -5.05
CA LYS A 127 14.01 7.55 -3.70
C LYS A 127 13.81 6.10 -3.27
N ARG A 128 13.99 5.83 -1.98
CA ARG A 128 13.85 4.52 -1.37
C ARG A 128 12.61 4.48 -0.47
N ALA A 129 11.75 3.48 -0.66
CA ALA A 129 10.60 3.24 0.18
C ALA A 129 10.71 1.88 0.90
N LEU A 130 10.26 1.83 2.15
CA LEU A 130 10.07 0.58 2.87
C LEU A 130 8.57 0.43 3.15
N VAL A 131 8.01 -0.73 2.81
CA VAL A 131 6.61 -1.06 3.12
C VAL A 131 6.61 -2.25 4.08
N GLU A 132 6.17 -1.99 5.32
CA GLU A 132 5.96 -3.03 6.33
C GLU A 132 4.47 -3.40 6.39
N PHE A 133 4.20 -4.68 6.31
CA PHE A 133 2.83 -5.17 6.38
C PHE A 133 2.76 -6.62 6.87
N VAL A 134 1.58 -7.01 7.35
CA VAL A 134 1.29 -8.27 8.06
C VAL A 134 1.97 -8.33 9.41
N SER A 135 3.28 -8.51 9.49
CA SER A 135 4.11 -8.57 10.72
C SER A 135 3.46 -9.36 11.86
N ALA A 136 2.87 -10.52 11.53
CA ALA A 136 2.17 -11.38 12.48
C ALA A 136 3.14 -12.06 13.45
N ASN A 137 2.72 -12.23 14.70
CA ASN A 137 3.52 -12.93 15.70
C ASN A 137 3.85 -14.36 15.23
N PRO A 138 5.12 -14.82 15.30
CA PRO A 138 5.54 -16.13 14.83
C PRO A 138 5.23 -17.24 15.86
N THR A 139 4.07 -17.15 16.50
CA THR A 139 3.63 -18.06 17.57
C THR A 139 2.57 -19.07 17.13
N GLY A 140 2.25 -19.09 15.83
CA GLY A 140 1.28 -20.02 15.24
C GLY A 140 0.93 -19.65 13.79
N PRO A 141 -0.08 -20.33 13.19
CA PRO A 141 -0.54 -20.08 11.85
C PRO A 141 -1.11 -18.67 11.70
N MET A 142 -0.93 -18.06 10.50
CA MET A 142 -1.42 -16.73 10.21
C MET A 142 -2.96 -16.69 10.16
N HIS A 143 -3.56 -15.80 10.94
CA HIS A 143 -4.99 -15.59 10.96
C HIS A 143 -5.45 -14.85 9.69
N VAL A 144 -6.66 -15.15 9.21
CA VAL A 144 -7.25 -14.49 8.04
C VAL A 144 -7.31 -12.96 8.14
N GLY A 145 -7.40 -12.40 9.35
CA GLY A 145 -7.35 -10.95 9.57
C GLY A 145 -6.10 -10.27 8.99
N ASN A 146 -5.00 -11.00 8.86
CA ASN A 146 -3.76 -10.49 8.26
C ASN A 146 -3.79 -10.50 6.72
N ALA A 147 -4.74 -11.21 6.09
CA ALA A 147 -4.79 -11.37 4.64
C ALA A 147 -5.06 -10.04 3.93
N ARG A 148 -5.94 -9.19 4.49
CA ARG A 148 -6.23 -7.86 3.93
C ARG A 148 -4.99 -6.97 3.95
N GLY A 149 -4.28 -6.92 5.08
CA GLY A 149 -3.03 -6.18 5.21
C GLY A 149 -1.95 -6.66 4.24
N GLY A 150 -1.91 -7.98 4.02
CA GLY A 150 -1.04 -8.60 3.02
C GLY A 150 -1.35 -8.15 1.59
N ALA A 151 -2.62 -8.22 1.18
CA ALA A 151 -3.02 -7.78 -0.16
C ALA A 151 -2.78 -6.28 -0.38
N LEU A 152 -3.16 -5.46 0.59
CA LEU A 152 -2.99 -4.01 0.51
C LEU A 152 -1.52 -3.60 0.48
N GLY A 153 -0.69 -4.17 1.37
CA GLY A 153 0.73 -3.83 1.48
C GLY A 153 1.53 -4.22 0.25
N ASP A 154 1.30 -5.42 -0.25
CA ASP A 154 1.97 -5.90 -1.45
C ASP A 154 1.54 -5.11 -2.70
N SER A 155 0.23 -4.80 -2.84
CA SER A 155 -0.24 -3.96 -3.95
C SER A 155 0.32 -2.54 -3.89
N LEU A 156 0.44 -1.95 -2.69
CA LEU A 156 1.06 -0.64 -2.52
C LEU A 156 2.56 -0.67 -2.87
N ALA A 157 3.26 -1.72 -2.46
CA ALA A 157 4.67 -1.91 -2.80
C ALA A 157 4.87 -2.04 -4.32
N GLU A 158 3.99 -2.77 -5.02
CA GLU A 158 3.99 -2.87 -6.48
C GLU A 158 3.76 -1.50 -7.15
N ILE A 159 2.77 -0.72 -6.67
CA ILE A 159 2.48 0.61 -7.22
C ILE A 159 3.67 1.54 -7.04
N LEU A 160 4.34 1.51 -5.89
CA LEU A 160 5.55 2.29 -5.65
C LEU A 160 6.69 1.87 -6.60
N ASP A 161 6.92 0.57 -6.80
CA ASP A 161 7.90 0.08 -7.78
C ASP A 161 7.57 0.56 -9.20
N TRP A 162 6.29 0.46 -9.61
CA TRP A 162 5.84 0.92 -10.92
C TRP A 162 6.00 2.43 -11.12
N THR A 163 6.02 3.20 -10.04
CA THR A 163 6.23 4.66 -10.06
C THR A 163 7.71 5.05 -9.85
N GLY A 164 8.62 4.08 -9.87
CA GLY A 164 10.07 4.31 -9.92
C GLY A 164 10.77 4.39 -8.57
N TRP A 165 10.09 4.04 -7.46
CA TRP A 165 10.75 3.93 -6.17
C TRP A 165 11.61 2.66 -6.08
N ASP A 166 12.72 2.72 -5.35
CA ASP A 166 13.44 1.55 -4.86
C ASP A 166 12.74 1.02 -3.60
N VAL A 167 11.91 -0.03 -3.78
CA VAL A 167 10.98 -0.52 -2.75
C VAL A 167 11.53 -1.74 -2.05
N GLN A 168 11.49 -1.73 -0.71
CA GLN A 168 11.74 -2.90 0.12
C GLN A 168 10.47 -3.31 0.86
N ARG A 169 10.04 -4.57 0.69
CA ARG A 169 8.98 -5.24 1.46
C ARG A 169 9.59 -5.83 2.71
N GLU A 170 9.06 -5.47 3.87
CA GLU A 170 9.59 -5.92 5.15
C GLU A 170 8.53 -6.58 6.01
N PHE A 171 8.89 -7.72 6.60
CA PHE A 171 8.14 -8.38 7.65
C PHE A 171 8.89 -8.21 8.97
N TYR A 172 8.25 -7.58 9.96
CA TYR A 172 8.80 -7.48 11.31
C TYR A 172 8.49 -8.74 12.10
N VAL A 173 9.54 -9.44 12.49
CA VAL A 173 9.47 -10.67 13.30
C VAL A 173 9.61 -10.31 14.76
N ASN A 174 8.50 -10.38 15.49
CA ASN A 174 8.52 -10.22 16.94
C ASN A 174 9.04 -11.51 17.60
N ASP A 175 10.37 -11.65 17.61
CA ASP A 175 11.10 -12.79 18.18
C ASP A 175 11.69 -12.50 19.57
N ALA A 176 11.16 -11.49 20.25
CA ALA A 176 11.52 -11.09 21.60
C ALA A 176 10.28 -10.70 22.45
N GLY A 177 10.48 -10.46 23.74
CA GLY A 177 9.45 -9.95 24.63
C GLY A 177 8.36 -10.95 25.03
N ASN A 178 7.24 -10.43 25.53
CA ASN A 178 6.23 -11.20 26.25
C ASN A 178 5.55 -12.31 25.43
N GLN A 179 5.39 -12.12 24.12
CA GLN A 179 4.76 -13.13 23.25
C GLN A 179 5.64 -14.38 23.13
N ILE A 180 6.96 -14.19 23.03
CA ILE A 180 7.92 -15.29 22.97
C ILE A 180 8.03 -15.99 24.32
N GLU A 181 7.96 -15.26 25.44
CA GLU A 181 7.92 -15.89 26.77
C GLU A 181 6.67 -16.78 26.95
N LYS A 182 5.51 -16.33 26.50
CA LYS A 182 4.29 -17.15 26.49
C LYS A 182 4.41 -18.37 25.58
N PHE A 183 4.99 -18.19 24.40
CA PHE A 183 5.26 -19.29 23.48
C PHE A 183 6.21 -20.30 24.08
N ALA A 184 7.31 -19.85 24.69
CA ALA A 184 8.27 -20.69 25.40
C ALA A 184 7.62 -21.51 26.53
N THR A 185 6.79 -20.84 27.35
CA THR A 185 6.04 -21.50 28.44
C THR A 185 5.08 -22.54 27.90
N SER A 186 4.37 -22.24 26.81
CA SER A 186 3.43 -23.19 26.18
C SER A 186 4.12 -24.46 25.66
N LEU A 187 5.26 -24.27 24.98
CA LEU A 187 6.09 -25.37 24.50
C LEU A 187 6.65 -26.19 25.67
N GLU A 188 7.17 -25.53 26.70
CA GLU A 188 7.71 -26.19 27.90
C GLU A 188 6.67 -27.06 28.57
N VAL A 189 5.47 -26.56 28.78
CA VAL A 189 4.40 -27.32 29.41
C VAL A 189 4.02 -28.53 28.58
N ARG A 190 3.85 -28.40 27.26
CA ARG A 190 3.55 -29.54 26.37
C ARG A 190 4.68 -30.57 26.35
N TYR A 191 5.93 -30.12 26.37
CA TYR A 191 7.08 -30.99 26.47
C TYR A 191 7.07 -31.79 27.78
N LEU A 192 6.86 -31.11 28.93
CA LEU A 192 6.85 -31.77 30.26
C LEU A 192 5.63 -32.68 30.45
N GLN A 193 4.45 -32.32 29.93
CA GLN A 193 3.23 -33.15 29.99
C GLN A 193 3.39 -34.54 29.36
N HIS A 194 4.31 -34.67 28.39
CA HIS A 194 4.62 -35.97 27.81
C HIS A 194 5.24 -36.93 28.83
N PHE A 195 6.03 -36.41 29.78
CA PHE A 195 6.72 -37.22 30.80
C PHE A 195 5.97 -37.22 32.15
N ASP A 196 5.25 -36.14 32.43
CA ASP A 196 4.43 -35.96 33.66
C ASP A 196 3.09 -35.32 33.30
N PRO A 197 2.03 -36.10 33.09
CA PRO A 197 0.70 -35.58 32.76
C PRO A 197 0.07 -34.67 33.81
N SER A 198 0.64 -34.58 35.02
CA SER A 198 0.13 -33.70 36.09
C SER A 198 0.52 -32.23 35.91
N VAL A 199 1.41 -31.90 34.97
CA VAL A 199 1.81 -30.52 34.67
C VAL A 199 0.64 -29.76 34.06
N GLU A 200 0.21 -28.70 34.70
CA GLU A 200 -0.93 -27.90 34.27
C GLU A 200 -0.53 -26.83 33.23
N MET A 201 -1.38 -26.63 32.21
CA MET A 201 -1.23 -25.57 31.22
C MET A 201 -1.77 -24.28 31.80
N PRO A 202 -0.98 -23.17 31.84
CA PRO A 202 -1.49 -21.87 32.23
C PRO A 202 -2.64 -21.40 31.34
N GLU A 203 -3.61 -20.72 31.94
CA GLU A 203 -4.80 -20.25 31.22
C GLU A 203 -4.46 -19.27 30.07
N ASP A 204 -3.43 -18.44 30.26
CA ASP A 204 -2.98 -17.45 29.29
C ASP A 204 -1.93 -17.98 28.29
N ALA A 205 -1.65 -19.31 28.29
CA ALA A 205 -0.74 -19.97 27.35
C ALA A 205 -1.40 -20.20 25.99
N TYR A 206 -0.59 -20.55 25.00
CA TYR A 206 -1.08 -20.99 23.69
C TYR A 206 -1.50 -22.46 23.75
N HIS A 207 -2.75 -22.72 23.36
CA HIS A 207 -3.36 -24.06 23.43
C HIS A 207 -3.47 -24.74 22.05
N GLY A 208 -2.91 -24.15 20.99
CA GLY A 208 -3.02 -24.65 19.62
C GLY A 208 -2.42 -26.03 19.41
N ALA A 209 -2.91 -26.77 18.40
CA ALA A 209 -2.39 -28.08 18.04
C ALA A 209 -0.93 -28.00 17.55
N ASP A 210 -0.54 -26.88 16.98
CA ASP A 210 0.82 -26.56 16.53
C ASP A 210 1.83 -26.58 17.68
N ILE A 211 1.44 -26.09 18.88
CA ILE A 211 2.29 -26.16 20.09
C ILE A 211 2.56 -27.62 20.49
N THR A 212 1.52 -28.45 20.42
CA THR A 212 1.65 -29.90 20.72
C THR A 212 2.55 -30.57 19.69
N GLU A 213 2.34 -30.30 18.41
CA GLU A 213 3.16 -30.83 17.32
C GLU A 213 4.64 -30.44 17.44
N HIS A 214 4.94 -29.19 17.79
CA HIS A 214 6.31 -28.74 18.04
C HIS A 214 6.95 -29.50 19.23
N ALA A 215 6.21 -29.68 20.31
CA ALA A 215 6.70 -30.41 21.47
C ALA A 215 6.96 -31.89 21.13
N GLU A 216 6.06 -32.56 20.42
CA GLU A 216 6.22 -33.94 19.96
C GLU A 216 7.42 -34.09 19.02
N ASN A 217 7.59 -33.20 18.06
CA ASN A 217 8.74 -33.20 17.15
C ASN A 217 10.05 -32.94 17.91
N PHE A 218 10.05 -32.08 18.93
CA PHE A 218 11.21 -31.82 19.77
C PHE A 218 11.56 -33.05 20.60
N ILE A 219 10.57 -33.75 21.15
CA ILE A 219 10.75 -35.02 21.90
C ILE A 219 11.33 -36.10 20.98
N ALA A 220 10.84 -36.22 19.74
CA ALA A 220 11.35 -37.20 18.79
C ALA A 220 12.86 -37.04 18.51
N GLU A 221 13.36 -35.78 18.51
CA GLU A 221 14.78 -35.49 18.28
C GLU A 221 15.65 -35.51 19.56
N ASN A 222 15.09 -35.13 20.71
CA ASN A 222 15.86 -34.85 21.93
C ASN A 222 15.50 -35.76 23.11
N GLY A 223 14.39 -36.52 23.06
CA GLY A 223 13.92 -37.36 24.16
C GLY A 223 13.68 -36.55 25.44
N ASP A 224 14.12 -37.10 26.56
CA ASP A 224 13.99 -36.56 27.91
C ASP A 224 15.15 -35.64 28.34
N LYS A 225 16.07 -35.32 27.43
CA LYS A 225 17.32 -34.59 27.69
C LYS A 225 17.13 -33.30 28.49
N TYR A 226 16.02 -32.62 28.28
CA TYR A 226 15.75 -31.31 28.89
C TYR A 226 14.79 -31.36 30.08
N VAL A 227 14.26 -32.53 30.47
CA VAL A 227 13.33 -32.70 31.62
C VAL A 227 13.95 -32.22 32.92
N SER A 228 15.20 -32.58 33.15
CA SER A 228 15.92 -32.27 34.40
C SER A 228 16.72 -30.95 34.36
N THR A 229 16.70 -30.21 33.23
CA THR A 229 17.37 -28.92 33.12
C THR A 229 16.55 -27.82 33.83
N ASP A 230 17.19 -26.65 34.08
CA ASP A 230 16.45 -25.49 34.55
C ASP A 230 15.47 -25.00 33.47
N ALA A 231 14.44 -24.26 33.89
CA ALA A 231 13.37 -23.80 33.02
C ALA A 231 13.89 -22.92 31.88
N LYS A 232 14.89 -22.05 32.14
CA LYS A 232 15.44 -21.18 31.13
C LYS A 232 16.12 -21.97 30.01
N THR A 233 17.03 -22.88 30.35
CA THR A 233 17.73 -23.73 29.39
C THR A 233 16.76 -24.54 28.54
N ARG A 234 15.71 -25.08 29.16
CA ARG A 234 14.67 -25.84 28.47
C ARG A 234 13.86 -24.98 27.49
N ARG A 235 13.38 -23.82 27.95
CA ARG A 235 12.62 -22.87 27.14
C ARG A 235 13.44 -22.36 25.94
N ASP A 236 14.70 -21.98 26.18
CA ASP A 236 15.59 -21.53 25.13
C ASP A 236 15.78 -22.58 24.04
N ALA A 237 15.96 -23.87 24.43
CA ALA A 237 16.08 -24.96 23.47
C ALA A 237 14.80 -25.23 22.67
N LEU A 238 13.63 -25.16 23.32
CA LEU A 238 12.33 -25.34 22.66
C LEU A 238 12.03 -24.23 21.70
N VAL A 239 12.27 -22.96 22.08
CA VAL A 239 12.08 -21.79 21.20
C VAL A 239 13.04 -21.85 20.02
N ALA A 240 14.32 -22.16 20.25
CA ALA A 240 15.31 -22.31 19.18
C ALA A 240 14.93 -23.37 18.15
N PHE A 241 14.20 -24.41 18.58
CA PHE A 241 13.68 -25.44 17.69
C PHE A 241 12.41 -25.07 16.95
N ALA A 242 11.42 -24.45 17.63
CA ALA A 242 10.08 -24.23 17.10
C ALA A 242 9.96 -22.92 16.32
N LEU A 243 10.58 -21.83 16.79
CA LEU A 243 10.43 -20.50 16.21
C LEU A 243 10.87 -20.42 14.74
N PRO A 244 12.04 -20.97 14.32
CA PRO A 244 12.42 -20.96 12.91
C PRO A 244 11.42 -21.71 12.02
N LYS A 245 10.80 -22.79 12.55
CA LYS A 245 9.79 -23.58 11.82
C LYS A 245 8.51 -22.77 11.61
N ASN A 246 8.08 -22.01 12.63
CA ASN A 246 6.95 -21.10 12.50
C ASN A 246 7.21 -19.99 11.48
N ILE A 247 8.37 -19.34 11.54
CA ILE A 247 8.75 -18.29 10.56
C ILE A 247 8.75 -18.86 9.14
N ALA A 248 9.35 -20.03 8.93
CA ALA A 248 9.32 -20.71 7.63
C ALA A 248 7.89 -21.10 7.20
N GLY A 249 7.02 -21.40 8.16
CA GLY A 249 5.58 -21.61 7.93
C GLY A 249 4.89 -20.36 7.42
N LEU A 250 5.07 -19.23 8.09
CA LEU A 250 4.54 -17.94 7.68
C LEU A 250 5.02 -17.55 6.27
N GLU A 251 6.32 -17.70 6.01
CA GLU A 251 6.89 -17.42 4.68
C GLU A 251 6.26 -18.29 3.59
N ARG A 252 6.09 -19.59 3.84
CA ARG A 252 5.45 -20.51 2.90
C ARG A 252 3.99 -20.13 2.63
N ASP A 253 3.24 -19.75 3.67
CA ASP A 253 1.83 -19.37 3.56
C ASP A 253 1.66 -18.04 2.80
N LEU A 254 2.56 -17.08 3.05
CA LEU A 254 2.62 -15.82 2.29
C LEU A 254 2.99 -16.03 0.82
N LYS A 255 3.91 -16.93 0.52
CA LYS A 255 4.24 -17.32 -0.87
C LYS A 255 3.03 -17.93 -1.60
N LYS A 256 2.18 -18.73 -0.92
CA LYS A 256 0.90 -19.17 -1.50
C LYS A 256 -0.03 -18.00 -1.82
N TYR A 257 0.03 -16.94 -1.03
CA TYR A 257 -0.72 -15.71 -1.23
C TYR A 257 -0.06 -14.76 -2.26
N ARG A 258 1.05 -15.22 -2.91
CA ARG A 258 1.90 -14.47 -3.85
C ARG A 258 2.54 -13.23 -3.21
N ILE A 259 2.88 -13.31 -1.95
CA ILE A 259 3.63 -12.27 -1.24
C ILE A 259 5.03 -12.78 -0.95
N VAL A 260 6.03 -12.00 -1.32
CA VAL A 260 7.45 -12.27 -1.06
C VAL A 260 8.07 -11.03 -0.43
N TYR A 261 8.71 -11.25 0.72
CA TYR A 261 9.41 -10.16 1.43
C TYR A 261 10.89 -10.15 1.05
N ASP A 262 11.44 -8.95 0.95
CA ASP A 262 12.87 -8.72 0.74
C ASP A 262 13.65 -8.86 2.03
N ASN A 263 13.00 -8.54 3.17
CA ASN A 263 13.62 -8.61 4.49
C ASN A 263 12.66 -9.12 5.58
N TRP A 264 13.17 -10.01 6.41
CA TRP A 264 12.54 -10.49 7.65
C TRP A 264 13.30 -9.89 8.82
N PHE A 265 12.89 -8.69 9.24
CA PHE A 265 13.58 -7.95 10.30
C PHE A 265 13.26 -8.52 11.69
N ARG A 266 14.27 -8.91 12.44
CA ARG A 266 14.11 -9.51 13.78
C ARG A 266 14.23 -8.46 14.88
N GLU A 267 13.23 -8.39 15.78
CA GLU A 267 13.25 -7.51 16.95
C GLU A 267 14.48 -7.79 17.85
N SER A 268 14.84 -9.06 18.01
CA SER A 268 15.99 -9.47 18.81
C SER A 268 17.30 -8.77 18.42
N THR A 269 17.44 -8.36 17.16
CA THR A 269 18.65 -7.60 16.69
C THR A 269 18.73 -6.22 17.32
N LEU A 270 17.61 -5.56 17.61
CA LEU A 270 17.58 -4.24 18.26
C LEU A 270 18.04 -4.32 19.72
N HIS A 271 17.73 -5.43 20.38
CA HIS A 271 18.21 -5.69 21.74
C HIS A 271 19.69 -6.03 21.76
N GLN A 272 20.14 -6.92 20.86
CA GLN A 272 21.51 -7.38 20.79
C GLN A 272 22.52 -6.28 20.43
N ASN A 273 22.13 -5.38 19.50
CA ASN A 273 22.99 -4.26 19.08
C ASN A 273 22.86 -3.02 19.97
N GLY A 274 22.03 -3.09 21.04
CA GLY A 274 21.87 -2.02 22.02
C GLY A 274 20.98 -0.86 21.58
N GLN A 275 20.31 -0.93 20.45
CA GLN A 275 19.47 0.18 19.94
C GLN A 275 18.28 0.47 20.86
N VAL A 276 17.68 -0.55 21.47
CA VAL A 276 16.60 -0.36 22.45
C VAL A 276 17.08 0.44 23.66
N LYS A 277 18.25 0.11 24.20
CA LYS A 277 18.86 0.85 25.32
C LYS A 277 19.25 2.28 24.93
N TRP A 278 19.83 2.42 23.75
CA TRP A 278 20.24 3.70 23.19
C TRP A 278 19.10 4.71 23.10
N VAL A 279 17.89 4.28 22.70
CA VAL A 279 16.68 5.15 22.62
C VAL A 279 16.43 5.83 23.96
N VAL A 280 16.41 5.06 25.06
CA VAL A 280 16.17 5.62 26.41
C VAL A 280 17.28 6.56 26.84
N GLU A 281 18.55 6.14 26.64
CA GLU A 281 19.71 6.94 27.00
C GLU A 281 19.78 8.26 26.22
N GLU A 282 19.47 8.23 24.90
CA GLU A 282 19.53 9.43 24.07
C GLU A 282 18.39 10.40 24.39
N LEU A 283 17.17 9.92 24.61
CA LEU A 283 16.04 10.76 25.04
C LEU A 283 16.32 11.40 26.43
N THR A 284 16.92 10.63 27.32
CA THR A 284 17.29 11.13 28.66
C THR A 284 18.40 12.19 28.58
N LYS A 285 19.45 11.93 27.80
CA LYS A 285 20.56 12.87 27.54
C LYS A 285 20.05 14.19 26.96
N ARG A 286 19.04 14.15 26.12
CA ARG A 286 18.41 15.35 25.54
C ARG A 286 17.47 16.08 26.51
N GLY A 287 17.20 15.52 27.70
CA GLY A 287 16.31 16.12 28.70
C GLY A 287 14.83 15.89 28.45
N TYR A 288 14.48 14.95 27.59
CA TYR A 288 13.09 14.64 27.19
C TYR A 288 12.45 13.54 28.02
N THR A 289 13.08 13.14 29.12
CA THR A 289 12.53 12.17 30.07
C THR A 289 12.43 12.77 31.47
N TYR A 290 11.61 12.12 32.32
CA TYR A 290 11.54 12.38 33.75
C TYR A 290 11.24 11.07 34.50
N GLU A 291 11.50 11.04 35.80
CA GLU A 291 11.21 9.91 36.66
C GLU A 291 9.92 10.18 37.44
N GLN A 292 9.02 9.21 37.46
CA GLN A 292 7.83 9.22 38.28
C GLN A 292 7.52 7.80 38.75
N GLU A 293 7.29 7.62 40.06
CA GLU A 293 6.98 6.32 40.67
C GLU A 293 8.01 5.21 40.31
N GLY A 294 9.28 5.58 40.20
CA GLY A 294 10.37 4.67 39.85
C GLY A 294 10.42 4.27 38.36
N ALA A 295 9.54 4.78 37.53
CA ALA A 295 9.50 4.55 36.09
C ALA A 295 10.09 5.75 35.34
N VAL A 296 10.70 5.50 34.16
CA VAL A 296 11.17 6.54 33.25
C VAL A 296 10.08 6.86 32.24
N TRP A 297 9.67 8.11 32.20
CA TRP A 297 8.63 8.64 31.32
C TRP A 297 9.22 9.51 30.22
N PHE A 298 8.63 9.47 29.03
CA PHE A 298 8.93 10.38 27.91
C PHE A 298 7.93 11.54 27.89
N LYS A 299 8.47 12.77 27.72
CA LYS A 299 7.69 14.02 27.60
C LYS A 299 7.11 14.14 26.19
N ALA A 300 6.22 13.25 25.82
CA ALA A 300 5.67 13.17 24.46
C ALA A 300 4.79 14.38 24.13
N THR A 301 4.17 15.01 25.13
CA THR A 301 3.36 16.22 24.96
C THR A 301 4.15 17.39 24.43
N ASP A 302 5.45 17.50 24.73
CA ASP A 302 6.35 18.53 24.20
C ASP A 302 6.55 18.40 22.67
N PHE A 303 6.19 17.23 22.10
CA PHE A 303 6.31 16.89 20.68
C PHE A 303 4.96 16.62 20.00
N GLY A 304 3.87 17.08 20.59
CA GLY A 304 2.53 17.07 19.99
C GLY A 304 1.72 15.80 20.21
N ALA A 305 2.16 14.88 21.07
CA ALA A 305 1.33 13.75 21.50
C ALA A 305 0.26 14.18 22.52
N ASP A 306 -0.79 13.37 22.65
CA ASP A 306 -1.91 13.61 23.59
C ASP A 306 -1.52 13.49 25.07
N LYS A 307 -0.54 12.64 25.36
CA LYS A 307 -0.03 12.39 26.72
C LYS A 307 1.36 11.79 26.71
N ASP A 308 2.06 11.98 27.82
CA ASP A 308 3.32 11.33 28.12
C ASP A 308 3.13 9.82 28.35
N PHE A 309 4.19 9.05 28.18
CA PHE A 309 4.13 7.61 28.37
C PHE A 309 5.44 7.02 28.93
N VAL A 310 5.30 5.84 29.55
CA VAL A 310 6.40 5.13 30.18
C VAL A 310 7.30 4.48 29.13
N LEU A 311 8.60 4.77 29.18
CA LEU A 311 9.64 4.07 28.42
C LEU A 311 10.16 2.86 29.21
N VAL A 312 10.50 3.04 30.48
CA VAL A 312 11.03 1.98 31.34
C VAL A 312 10.18 1.89 32.61
N ARG A 313 9.71 0.70 32.91
CA ARG A 313 8.91 0.41 34.10
C ARG A 313 9.77 0.50 35.37
N ALA A 314 9.15 0.61 36.55
CA ALA A 314 9.83 0.64 37.85
C ALA A 314 10.73 -0.60 38.11
N ASN A 315 10.48 -1.71 37.44
CA ASN A 315 11.32 -2.92 37.50
C ASN A 315 12.52 -2.90 36.56
N GLY A 316 12.78 -1.77 35.86
CA GLY A 316 13.89 -1.60 34.92
C GLY A 316 13.67 -2.21 33.54
N ILE A 317 12.48 -2.76 33.24
CA ILE A 317 12.18 -3.39 31.94
C ILE A 317 11.58 -2.35 31.00
N PRO A 318 12.13 -2.16 29.77
CA PRO A 318 11.53 -1.31 28.74
C PRO A 318 10.11 -1.75 28.41
N THR A 319 9.26 -0.78 28.10
CA THR A 319 7.92 -1.06 27.55
C THR A 319 8.06 -1.40 26.06
N TYR A 320 7.02 -2.01 25.48
CA TYR A 320 7.01 -2.40 24.06
C TYR A 320 7.19 -1.24 23.08
N VAL A 321 6.91 -0.01 23.51
CA VAL A 321 7.08 1.19 22.68
C VAL A 321 8.56 1.49 22.39
N VAL A 322 9.48 1.09 23.27
CA VAL A 322 10.93 1.39 23.09
C VAL A 322 11.55 0.61 21.93
N PRO A 323 11.36 -0.72 21.81
CA PRO A 323 11.75 -1.45 20.60
C PRO A 323 11.16 -0.86 19.33
N ASP A 324 9.89 -0.46 19.34
CA ASP A 324 9.24 0.16 18.18
C ASP A 324 9.87 1.50 17.78
N ILE A 325 10.18 2.36 18.76
CA ILE A 325 10.90 3.61 18.51
C ILE A 325 12.29 3.31 17.90
N ALA A 326 13.01 2.33 18.45
CA ALA A 326 14.32 1.91 17.94
C ALA A 326 14.22 1.40 16.50
N TYR A 327 13.20 0.62 16.20
CA TYR A 327 12.97 0.06 14.88
C TYR A 327 12.64 1.13 13.82
N HIS A 328 11.74 2.06 14.13
CA HIS A 328 11.40 3.14 13.21
C HIS A 328 12.54 4.15 13.05
N TYR A 329 13.30 4.41 14.12
CA TYR A 329 14.54 5.16 14.01
C TYR A 329 15.54 4.45 13.09
N ASN A 330 15.65 3.13 13.18
CA ASN A 330 16.48 2.32 12.31
C ASN A 330 16.04 2.45 10.83
N LYS A 331 14.74 2.39 10.53
CA LYS A 331 14.20 2.61 9.17
C LYS A 331 14.63 3.97 8.62
N LEU A 332 14.37 5.04 9.36
CA LEU A 332 14.47 6.40 8.87
C LEU A 332 15.91 6.96 8.91
N MET A 333 16.70 6.63 9.95
CA MET A 333 18.00 7.26 10.21
C MET A 333 19.18 6.35 9.95
N VAL A 334 19.07 5.05 10.24
CA VAL A 334 20.18 4.11 10.04
C VAL A 334 20.18 3.57 8.61
N ARG A 335 19.04 3.05 8.15
CA ARG A 335 18.87 2.54 6.78
C ARG A 335 18.51 3.65 5.77
N ASN A 336 18.11 4.81 6.27
CA ASN A 336 17.84 6.04 5.53
C ASN A 336 16.86 5.88 4.36
N TYR A 337 15.68 5.32 4.65
CA TYR A 337 14.57 5.32 3.68
C TYR A 337 13.96 6.71 3.57
N ASP A 338 13.67 7.16 2.35
CA ASP A 338 12.99 8.43 2.11
C ASP A 338 11.53 8.38 2.57
N LYS A 339 10.93 7.18 2.50
CA LYS A 339 9.57 6.91 2.98
C LYS A 339 9.50 5.54 3.64
N ALA A 340 8.91 5.45 4.83
CA ALA A 340 8.53 4.21 5.48
C ALA A 340 7.01 4.19 5.59
N ILE A 341 6.38 3.07 5.21
CA ILE A 341 4.94 2.89 5.22
C ILE A 341 4.63 1.64 6.01
N ASP A 342 3.85 1.79 7.07
CA ASP A 342 3.42 0.68 7.92
C ASP A 342 1.92 0.45 7.77
N ILE A 343 1.51 -0.78 7.53
CA ILE A 343 0.10 -1.17 7.46
C ILE A 343 -0.28 -1.85 8.77
N LEU A 344 -1.01 -1.12 9.61
CA LEU A 344 -1.37 -1.53 10.96
C LEU A 344 -2.89 -1.66 11.12
N GLY A 345 -3.31 -2.43 12.14
CA GLY A 345 -4.72 -2.46 12.55
C GLY A 345 -5.20 -1.11 13.09
N ALA A 346 -6.48 -0.83 12.94
CA ALA A 346 -7.09 0.43 13.38
C ALA A 346 -6.99 0.69 14.89
N ASP A 347 -6.76 -0.35 15.69
CA ASP A 347 -6.49 -0.27 17.12
C ASP A 347 -5.20 0.50 17.46
N HIS A 348 -4.28 0.64 16.49
CA HIS A 348 -3.06 1.44 16.63
C HIS A 348 -3.25 2.96 16.44
N HIS A 349 -4.48 3.46 16.19
CA HIS A 349 -4.75 4.88 15.94
C HIS A 349 -4.16 5.82 17.01
N GLY A 350 -4.34 5.52 18.30
CA GLY A 350 -3.79 6.33 19.40
C GLY A 350 -2.29 6.16 19.63
N TYR A 351 -1.66 5.19 18.97
CA TYR A 351 -0.25 4.87 19.11
C TYR A 351 0.64 5.67 18.16
N VAL A 352 0.18 5.90 16.95
CA VAL A 352 0.94 6.58 15.88
C VAL A 352 1.46 7.97 16.29
N PRO A 353 0.65 8.87 16.90
CA PRO A 353 1.15 10.18 17.33
C PRO A 353 2.29 10.10 18.35
N ARG A 354 2.25 9.11 19.26
CA ARG A 354 3.28 8.88 20.28
C ARG A 354 4.60 8.42 19.66
N LEU A 355 4.53 7.50 18.71
CA LEU A 355 5.69 7.02 17.97
C LEU A 355 6.34 8.18 17.19
N LYS A 356 5.55 8.96 16.46
CA LYS A 356 6.04 10.13 15.71
C LYS A 356 6.65 11.20 16.63
N ALA A 357 6.08 11.44 17.81
CA ALA A 357 6.63 12.35 18.81
C ALA A 357 8.05 11.91 19.27
N ALA A 358 8.21 10.60 19.57
CA ALA A 358 9.50 10.05 19.97
C ALA A 358 10.55 10.12 18.86
N LEU A 359 10.17 9.82 17.61
CA LEU A 359 11.05 9.95 16.45
C LEU A 359 11.51 11.41 16.25
N THR A 360 10.58 12.36 16.37
CA THR A 360 10.89 13.80 16.29
C THR A 360 11.86 14.22 17.40
N ALA A 361 11.65 13.77 18.63
CA ALA A 361 12.53 14.03 19.76
C ALA A 361 13.95 13.47 19.54
N LEU A 362 14.08 12.35 18.84
CA LEU A 362 15.35 11.76 18.43
C LEU A 362 15.97 12.45 17.20
N GLY A 363 15.30 13.44 16.61
CA GLY A 363 15.79 14.21 15.46
C GLY A 363 15.52 13.57 14.11
N ALA A 364 14.64 12.57 14.04
CA ALA A 364 14.18 12.02 12.77
C ALA A 364 13.05 12.87 12.19
N ASP A 365 13.01 12.98 10.86
CA ASP A 365 11.86 13.56 10.17
C ASP A 365 10.70 12.56 10.17
N ALA A 366 9.81 12.70 11.14
CA ALA A 366 8.65 11.81 11.32
C ALA A 366 7.60 11.96 10.19
N SER A 367 7.70 12.95 9.31
CA SER A 367 6.84 13.06 8.12
C SER A 367 7.17 11.99 7.06
N ARG A 368 8.36 11.38 7.14
CA ARG A 368 8.78 10.26 6.30
C ARG A 368 8.13 8.92 6.69
N LEU A 369 7.46 8.85 7.86
CA LEU A 369 6.70 7.70 8.29
C LEU A 369 5.21 7.91 7.99
N ASP A 370 4.66 7.10 7.09
CA ASP A 370 3.22 6.98 6.86
C ASP A 370 2.68 5.72 7.52
N VAL A 371 1.51 5.84 8.13
CA VAL A 371 0.82 4.70 8.74
C VAL A 371 -0.57 4.56 8.14
N VAL A 372 -0.79 3.46 7.45
CA VAL A 372 -2.09 3.08 6.89
C VAL A 372 -2.82 2.25 7.93
N LEU A 373 -3.86 2.83 8.51
CA LEU A 373 -4.71 2.15 9.50
C LEU A 373 -5.80 1.37 8.80
N MET A 374 -5.83 0.06 9.04
CA MET A 374 -6.73 -0.87 8.38
C MET A 374 -7.79 -1.40 9.34
N GLN A 375 -9.06 -1.29 8.95
CA GLN A 375 -10.17 -1.88 9.69
C GLN A 375 -10.22 -3.40 9.52
N MET A 376 -10.78 -4.06 10.53
CA MET A 376 -10.96 -5.51 10.52
C MET A 376 -11.91 -5.94 9.39
N VAL A 377 -11.73 -7.17 8.92
CA VAL A 377 -12.58 -7.83 7.93
C VAL A 377 -13.51 -8.79 8.65
N MET A 378 -14.79 -8.73 8.33
CA MET A 378 -15.77 -9.75 8.68
C MET A 378 -16.00 -10.67 7.48
N LEU A 379 -15.80 -11.97 7.67
CA LEU A 379 -16.10 -12.95 6.64
C LEU A 379 -17.60 -13.27 6.70
N MET A 380 -18.28 -13.19 5.55
CA MET A 380 -19.72 -13.45 5.41
C MET A 380 -19.95 -14.70 4.56
N ARG A 381 -20.95 -15.48 4.89
CA ARG A 381 -21.43 -16.63 4.11
C ARG A 381 -22.91 -16.83 4.37
N ASP A 382 -23.69 -17.02 3.32
CA ASP A 382 -25.15 -17.13 3.40
C ASP A 382 -25.79 -15.93 4.16
N GLY A 383 -25.14 -14.73 4.09
CA GLY A 383 -25.57 -13.52 4.79
C GLY A 383 -25.21 -13.46 6.29
N GLU A 384 -24.49 -14.44 6.80
CA GLU A 384 -24.11 -14.51 8.22
C GLU A 384 -22.57 -14.41 8.44
N VAL A 385 -22.17 -13.91 9.60
CA VAL A 385 -20.73 -13.80 9.97
C VAL A 385 -20.14 -15.17 10.24
N VAL A 386 -19.05 -15.50 9.56
CA VAL A 386 -18.33 -16.77 9.69
C VAL A 386 -17.04 -16.59 10.47
N LYS A 387 -16.89 -17.31 11.56
CA LYS A 387 -15.66 -17.33 12.38
C LYS A 387 -14.84 -18.60 12.22
N LEU A 388 -15.47 -19.67 11.75
CA LEU A 388 -14.86 -20.99 11.62
C LEU A 388 -14.94 -21.48 10.18
N SER A 389 -13.91 -22.18 9.71
CA SER A 389 -13.91 -22.82 8.40
C SER A 389 -14.92 -23.98 8.36
N LYS A 390 -15.74 -24.05 7.30
CA LYS A 390 -16.67 -25.18 7.05
C LYS A 390 -15.94 -26.53 7.02
N ARG A 391 -14.71 -26.52 6.50
CA ARG A 391 -13.94 -27.73 6.22
C ARG A 391 -13.27 -28.32 7.45
N SER A 392 -12.72 -27.45 8.32
CA SER A 392 -11.93 -27.86 9.48
C SER A 392 -12.63 -27.66 10.82
N GLY A 393 -13.68 -26.85 10.91
CA GLY A 393 -14.34 -26.45 12.16
C GLY A 393 -13.42 -25.60 13.07
N LYS A 394 -12.27 -25.12 12.56
CA LYS A 394 -11.30 -24.32 13.28
C LYS A 394 -11.35 -22.86 12.82
N ALA A 395 -10.67 -21.99 13.57
CA ALA A 395 -10.50 -20.57 13.16
C ALA A 395 -9.94 -20.47 11.74
N ILE A 396 -10.44 -19.51 10.96
CA ILE A 396 -10.03 -19.35 9.57
C ILE A 396 -8.64 -18.73 9.53
N THR A 397 -7.68 -19.49 9.03
CA THR A 397 -6.32 -19.01 8.72
C THR A 397 -6.27 -18.50 7.27
N LEU A 398 -5.17 -17.84 6.89
CA LEU A 398 -4.93 -17.47 5.49
C LEU A 398 -5.02 -18.69 4.57
N VAL A 399 -4.38 -19.81 4.96
CA VAL A 399 -4.37 -21.03 4.14
C VAL A 399 -5.77 -21.60 3.97
N THR A 400 -6.55 -21.67 5.05
CA THR A 400 -7.94 -22.20 4.97
C THR A 400 -8.83 -21.29 4.13
N LEU A 401 -8.61 -19.98 4.14
CA LEU A 401 -9.31 -19.05 3.23
C LEU A 401 -8.98 -19.38 1.77
N LEU A 402 -7.69 -19.54 1.44
CA LEU A 402 -7.24 -19.84 0.08
C LEU A 402 -7.62 -21.24 -0.41
N ASP A 403 -7.98 -22.16 0.50
CA ASP A 403 -8.55 -23.47 0.15
C ASP A 403 -10.05 -23.36 -0.20
N GLU A 404 -10.73 -22.31 0.24
CA GLU A 404 -12.16 -22.08 0.04
C GLU A 404 -12.48 -21.12 -1.12
N ILE A 405 -11.59 -20.16 -1.40
CA ILE A 405 -11.79 -19.15 -2.45
C ILE A 405 -10.54 -19.01 -3.36
N PRO A 406 -10.71 -18.63 -4.63
CA PRO A 406 -9.58 -18.37 -5.52
C PRO A 406 -8.69 -17.25 -4.99
N LEU A 407 -7.38 -17.41 -5.10
CA LEU A 407 -6.39 -16.43 -4.66
C LEU A 407 -6.60 -15.05 -5.29
N ASP A 408 -6.88 -15.01 -6.59
CA ASP A 408 -7.12 -13.73 -7.29
C ASP A 408 -8.35 -13.01 -6.73
N ALA A 409 -9.42 -13.76 -6.38
CA ALA A 409 -10.59 -13.20 -5.73
C ALA A 409 -10.24 -12.65 -4.35
N ALA A 410 -9.49 -13.39 -3.52
CA ALA A 410 -9.07 -12.93 -2.21
C ALA A 410 -8.33 -11.59 -2.30
N ARG A 411 -7.28 -11.52 -3.14
CA ARG A 411 -6.47 -10.31 -3.30
C ARG A 411 -7.26 -9.13 -3.86
N PHE A 412 -8.10 -9.37 -4.85
CA PHE A 412 -8.92 -8.32 -5.48
C PHE A 412 -9.92 -7.73 -4.49
N PHE A 413 -10.72 -8.57 -3.83
CA PHE A 413 -11.75 -8.10 -2.90
C PHE A 413 -11.16 -7.31 -1.74
N PHE A 414 -10.01 -7.71 -1.18
CA PHE A 414 -9.36 -6.98 -0.10
C PHE A 414 -8.90 -5.57 -0.51
N ASN A 415 -8.70 -5.32 -1.79
CA ASN A 415 -8.32 -4.01 -2.33
C ASN A 415 -9.50 -3.18 -2.88
N THR A 416 -10.75 -3.68 -2.82
CA THR A 416 -11.92 -2.95 -3.36
C THR A 416 -12.44 -1.86 -2.45
N ARG A 417 -11.99 -1.79 -1.21
CA ARG A 417 -12.42 -0.82 -0.21
C ARG A 417 -11.23 -0.10 0.40
N GLU A 418 -11.43 1.16 0.77
CA GLU A 418 -10.43 1.93 1.51
C GLU A 418 -10.02 1.21 2.79
N ALA A 419 -8.74 1.30 3.15
CA ALA A 419 -8.18 0.59 4.30
C ALA A 419 -8.94 0.86 5.61
N ASN A 420 -9.35 2.12 5.85
CA ASN A 420 -10.05 2.57 7.05
C ASN A 420 -11.55 2.25 7.08
N SER A 421 -12.12 1.69 6.00
CA SER A 421 -13.53 1.30 5.96
C SER A 421 -13.75 -0.11 6.53
N HIS A 422 -14.86 -0.30 7.23
CA HIS A 422 -15.33 -1.64 7.59
C HIS A 422 -15.59 -2.45 6.31
N PHE A 423 -15.18 -3.71 6.33
CA PHE A 423 -15.28 -4.57 5.18
C PHE A 423 -15.91 -5.92 5.53
N GLU A 424 -17.04 -6.19 4.88
CA GLU A 424 -17.69 -7.51 4.85
C GLU A 424 -17.21 -8.23 3.60
N PHE A 425 -16.46 -9.31 3.80
CA PHE A 425 -15.95 -10.14 2.71
C PHE A 425 -16.93 -11.27 2.47
N ASP A 426 -17.67 -11.18 1.38
CA ASP A 426 -18.64 -12.19 0.96
C ASP A 426 -17.91 -13.36 0.27
N LEU A 427 -17.86 -14.50 0.98
CA LEU A 427 -17.22 -15.72 0.48
C LEU A 427 -17.99 -16.39 -0.66
N ASP A 428 -19.31 -16.22 -0.68
CA ASP A 428 -20.17 -16.81 -1.73
C ASP A 428 -20.00 -16.03 -3.02
N LEU A 429 -19.99 -14.70 -2.95
CA LEU A 429 -19.71 -13.84 -4.10
C LEU A 429 -18.30 -14.08 -4.65
N ALA A 430 -17.32 -14.32 -3.79
CA ALA A 430 -15.93 -14.51 -4.20
C ALA A 430 -15.69 -15.77 -5.07
N VAL A 431 -16.57 -16.75 -5.00
CA VAL A 431 -16.53 -17.97 -5.83
C VAL A 431 -17.55 -17.99 -6.95
N GLU A 432 -18.44 -17.00 -7.01
CA GLU A 432 -19.50 -16.93 -8.01
C GLU A 432 -18.92 -16.70 -9.41
N GLN A 433 -19.42 -17.47 -10.40
CA GLN A 433 -19.03 -17.36 -11.81
C GLN A 433 -20.07 -16.56 -12.62
N SER A 434 -20.25 -15.30 -12.22
CA SER A 434 -21.20 -14.40 -12.90
C SER A 434 -20.63 -12.97 -12.98
N SER A 435 -21.33 -12.11 -13.73
CA SER A 435 -20.97 -10.69 -13.86
C SER A 435 -21.14 -9.90 -12.56
N GLN A 436 -21.75 -10.47 -11.52
CA GLN A 436 -21.86 -9.85 -10.20
C GLN A 436 -20.53 -9.95 -9.44
N ASN A 437 -19.72 -10.99 -9.72
CA ASN A 437 -18.36 -11.10 -9.19
C ASN A 437 -17.42 -10.26 -10.04
N PRO A 438 -16.89 -9.14 -9.50
CA PRO A 438 -16.04 -8.24 -10.29
C PRO A 438 -14.73 -8.90 -10.76
N VAL A 439 -14.18 -9.85 -10.01
CA VAL A 439 -12.97 -10.60 -10.41
C VAL A 439 -13.28 -11.48 -11.62
N TYR A 440 -14.38 -12.24 -11.56
CA TYR A 440 -14.80 -13.07 -12.68
C TYR A 440 -15.06 -12.23 -13.92
N TYR A 441 -15.64 -11.04 -13.77
CA TYR A 441 -15.91 -10.12 -14.88
C TYR A 441 -14.60 -9.66 -15.56
N VAL A 442 -13.58 -9.28 -14.79
CA VAL A 442 -12.25 -8.92 -15.33
C VAL A 442 -11.60 -10.12 -16.02
N GLN A 443 -11.61 -11.29 -15.37
CA GLN A 443 -11.04 -12.52 -15.95
C GLN A 443 -11.77 -12.94 -17.23
N TYR A 444 -13.10 -12.76 -17.29
CA TYR A 444 -13.89 -13.05 -18.47
C TYR A 444 -13.52 -12.12 -19.65
N ALA A 445 -13.31 -10.83 -19.39
CA ALA A 445 -12.86 -9.90 -20.43
C ALA A 445 -11.51 -10.35 -21.03
N HIS A 446 -10.53 -10.70 -20.18
CA HIS A 446 -9.24 -11.24 -20.60
C HIS A 446 -9.39 -12.54 -21.41
N ALA A 447 -10.21 -13.48 -20.94
CA ALA A 447 -10.45 -14.74 -21.63
C ALA A 447 -11.08 -14.53 -23.03
N ARG A 448 -11.95 -13.53 -23.19
CA ARG A 448 -12.51 -13.16 -24.49
C ARG A 448 -11.45 -12.59 -25.42
N ILE A 449 -10.59 -11.71 -24.95
CA ILE A 449 -9.48 -11.15 -25.73
C ILE A 449 -8.57 -12.29 -26.21
N CYS A 450 -8.17 -13.20 -25.30
CA CYS A 450 -7.38 -14.36 -25.67
C CYS A 450 -8.07 -15.27 -26.71
N SER A 451 -9.40 -15.42 -26.65
CA SER A 451 -10.16 -16.19 -27.62
C SER A 451 -10.20 -15.53 -29.00
N LEU A 452 -10.31 -14.19 -29.04
CA LEU A 452 -10.22 -13.43 -30.31
C LEU A 452 -8.85 -13.58 -30.94
N LEU A 453 -7.78 -13.46 -30.15
CA LEU A 453 -6.40 -13.63 -30.66
C LEU A 453 -6.17 -15.05 -31.22
N ARG A 454 -6.72 -16.08 -30.57
CA ARG A 454 -6.65 -17.46 -31.12
C ARG A 454 -7.40 -17.61 -32.42
N ALA A 455 -8.62 -17.06 -32.52
CA ALA A 455 -9.40 -17.11 -33.74
C ALA A 455 -8.68 -16.38 -34.90
N MET A 456 -8.05 -15.24 -34.65
CA MET A 456 -7.21 -14.54 -35.63
C MET A 456 -6.05 -15.42 -36.10
N ALA A 457 -5.36 -16.10 -35.20
CA ALA A 457 -4.26 -16.98 -35.53
C ALA A 457 -4.70 -18.19 -36.38
N GLU A 458 -5.90 -18.75 -36.11
CA GLU A 458 -6.48 -19.83 -36.90
C GLU A 458 -6.81 -19.39 -38.35
N GLU A 459 -7.14 -18.10 -38.55
CA GLU A 459 -7.35 -17.50 -39.87
C GLU A 459 -6.02 -17.07 -40.54
N GLY A 460 -4.87 -17.33 -39.90
CA GLY A 460 -3.55 -16.97 -40.41
C GLY A 460 -3.17 -15.49 -40.17
N LEU A 461 -3.94 -14.77 -39.35
CA LEU A 461 -3.63 -13.41 -38.96
C LEU A 461 -2.82 -13.42 -37.66
N THR A 462 -1.70 -12.69 -37.63
CA THR A 462 -0.85 -12.55 -36.43
C THR A 462 -0.77 -11.11 -35.99
N LEU A 463 -0.45 -10.88 -34.70
CA LEU A 463 -0.25 -9.51 -34.18
C LEU A 463 0.89 -8.78 -34.93
N GLU A 464 1.93 -9.50 -35.38
CA GLU A 464 3.05 -8.93 -36.15
C GLU A 464 2.58 -8.33 -37.48
N GLN A 465 1.56 -8.92 -38.11
CA GLN A 465 0.96 -8.37 -39.34
C GLN A 465 0.15 -7.09 -39.06
N CYS A 466 -0.18 -6.80 -37.81
CA CYS A 466 -0.89 -5.59 -37.40
C CYS A 466 0.06 -4.41 -37.13
N ASP A 467 1.37 -4.58 -37.13
CA ASP A 467 2.36 -3.52 -36.82
C ASP A 467 2.27 -2.31 -37.78
N HIS A 468 1.62 -2.47 -38.94
CA HIS A 468 1.39 -1.40 -39.92
C HIS A 468 -0.10 -0.99 -39.97
N ALA A 469 -0.92 -1.38 -39.00
CA ALA A 469 -2.33 -1.00 -38.97
C ALA A 469 -2.48 0.52 -38.91
N ASN A 470 -3.45 1.06 -39.63
CA ASN A 470 -3.77 2.47 -39.56
C ASN A 470 -4.58 2.77 -38.31
N LEU A 471 -3.91 3.08 -37.21
CA LEU A 471 -4.53 3.40 -35.93
C LEU A 471 -5.44 4.64 -35.97
N ALA A 472 -5.31 5.50 -37.00
CA ALA A 472 -6.21 6.62 -37.19
C ALA A 472 -7.65 6.21 -37.58
N LEU A 473 -7.88 4.93 -37.87
CA LEU A 473 -9.22 4.37 -38.10
C LEU A 473 -10.00 4.09 -36.82
N LEU A 474 -9.37 4.13 -35.66
CA LEU A 474 -10.00 3.95 -34.34
C LEU A 474 -10.79 5.23 -33.97
N THR A 475 -11.98 5.39 -34.53
CA THR A 475 -12.78 6.63 -34.41
C THR A 475 -14.11 6.45 -33.67
N GLN A 476 -14.46 5.21 -33.32
CA GLN A 476 -15.73 4.95 -32.64
C GLN A 476 -15.68 5.45 -31.19
N PRO A 477 -16.78 5.98 -30.63
CA PRO A 477 -16.79 6.49 -29.26
C PRO A 477 -16.24 5.53 -28.22
N GLN A 478 -16.54 4.24 -28.35
CA GLN A 478 -16.07 3.19 -27.42
C GLN A 478 -14.55 2.96 -27.52
N GLU A 479 -14.00 3.04 -28.73
CA GLU A 479 -12.55 2.95 -28.96
C GLU A 479 -11.82 4.15 -28.32
N LEU A 480 -12.32 5.35 -28.59
CA LEU A 480 -11.74 6.56 -28.02
C LEU A 480 -11.84 6.60 -26.49
N GLU A 481 -12.94 6.10 -25.93
CA GLU A 481 -13.10 6.01 -24.47
C GLU A 481 -12.12 5.02 -23.85
N LEU A 482 -11.92 3.84 -24.45
CA LEU A 482 -10.92 2.89 -24.00
C LEU A 482 -9.52 3.48 -24.06
N ILE A 483 -9.17 4.17 -25.15
CA ILE A 483 -7.85 4.80 -25.31
C ILE A 483 -7.63 5.90 -24.25
N ARG A 484 -8.66 6.68 -23.90
CA ARG A 484 -8.58 7.65 -22.80
C ARG A 484 -8.27 6.98 -21.45
N HIS A 485 -8.94 5.87 -21.14
CA HIS A 485 -8.66 5.10 -19.92
C HIS A 485 -7.22 4.57 -19.91
N LEU A 486 -6.75 4.04 -21.04
CA LEU A 486 -5.36 3.61 -21.14
C LEU A 486 -4.40 4.78 -20.94
N ALA A 487 -4.68 5.94 -21.56
CA ALA A 487 -3.85 7.13 -21.42
C ALA A 487 -3.82 7.70 -20.00
N ALA A 488 -4.88 7.52 -19.19
CA ALA A 488 -4.97 7.96 -17.81
C ALA A 488 -4.21 7.04 -16.83
N PHE A 489 -3.99 5.77 -17.19
CA PHE A 489 -3.45 4.74 -16.31
C PHE A 489 -2.13 5.12 -15.61
N PRO A 490 -1.10 5.71 -16.29
CA PRO A 490 0.12 6.14 -15.61
C PRO A 490 -0.12 7.19 -14.52
N SER A 491 -0.99 8.17 -14.79
CA SER A 491 -1.36 9.21 -13.82
C SER A 491 -2.13 8.66 -12.63
N GLU A 492 -2.96 7.63 -12.82
CA GLU A 492 -3.69 6.97 -11.74
C GLU A 492 -2.74 6.19 -10.82
N LEU A 493 -1.73 5.51 -11.38
CA LEU A 493 -0.68 4.87 -10.59
C LEU A 493 0.12 5.89 -9.77
N ASP A 494 0.50 7.02 -10.36
CA ASP A 494 1.16 8.11 -9.65
C ASP A 494 0.30 8.69 -8.52
N ALA A 495 -1.00 8.76 -8.71
CA ALA A 495 -1.94 9.19 -7.67
C ALA A 495 -2.04 8.17 -6.52
N ALA A 496 -2.06 6.89 -6.85
CA ALA A 496 -2.13 5.80 -5.87
C ALA A 496 -0.83 5.64 -5.05
N ALA A 497 0.32 6.10 -5.59
CA ALA A 497 1.61 6.07 -4.91
C ALA A 497 1.84 7.24 -3.92
N LYS A 498 0.96 8.25 -3.91
CA LYS A 498 1.06 9.44 -3.03
C LYS A 498 0.44 9.21 -1.67
#